data_077f8170de83a10979aa87e1362c695f
#
_entry.id   077f8170de83a10979aa87e1362c695f
#
_cell.length_a   1.000
_cell.length_b   1.000
_cell.length_c   1.000
_cell.angle_alpha   90.00
_cell.angle_beta   90.00
_cell.angle_gamma   90.00
#
_symmetry.space_group_name_H-M   'P 1'
#
loop_
_entity.id
_entity.type
_entity.pdbx_description
1 polymer ?
#
loop_
_entity_poly.entity_id
_entity_poly.type
_entity_poly.pdbx_seq_one_letter_code
_entity_poly.pdbx_strand_id
1 'polypeptide(L)'
;MNIIPPADVISGAVILGTVVAGLIISMVIVVVEGVALRLLRWAGLWRSLADSVIANVASAVVGLAAAILVPAFLAAIAEATALPLLLGSFLLSTVIEAGAIALIRRRPLREALGPFAAANAASHVLILALILTAGSAGSA
;
A
#
# COMPACT_ATOMS: atom_id res chain seq x y z
N MET A 1 -6.14 6.54 -43.12
CA MET A 1 -4.71 6.28 -42.85
C MET A 1 -4.60 6.01 -41.33
N ASN A 2 -4.55 4.72 -40.94
CA ASN A 2 -4.40 4.36 -39.52
C ASN A 2 -2.94 4.52 -39.15
N ILE A 3 -2.62 5.60 -38.43
CA ILE A 3 -1.28 5.82 -37.87
C ILE A 3 -1.22 5.00 -36.59
N ILE A 4 -0.58 3.83 -36.60
CA ILE A 4 -0.26 3.05 -35.41
C ILE A 4 0.89 3.80 -34.75
N PRO A 5 0.72 4.26 -33.50
CA PRO A 5 1.81 4.95 -32.79
C PRO A 5 2.98 3.98 -32.55
N PRO A 6 4.23 4.47 -32.55
CA PRO A 6 5.41 3.65 -32.29
C PRO A 6 5.30 2.92 -30.93
N ALA A 7 5.86 1.72 -30.85
CA ALA A 7 5.74 0.85 -29.66
C ALA A 7 6.30 1.50 -28.36
N ASP A 8 7.31 2.34 -28.49
CA ASP A 8 7.92 3.13 -27.42
C ASP A 8 6.97 4.19 -26.82
N VAL A 9 6.12 4.81 -27.67
CA VAL A 9 5.10 5.77 -27.22
C VAL A 9 4.00 5.06 -26.44
N ILE A 10 3.57 3.87 -26.90
CA ILE A 10 2.57 3.05 -26.21
C ILE A 10 3.13 2.60 -24.85
N SER A 11 4.37 2.14 -24.82
CA SER A 11 5.04 1.70 -23.58
C SER A 11 5.17 2.85 -22.55
N GLY A 12 5.55 4.04 -23.02
CA GLY A 12 5.65 5.22 -22.17
C GLY A 12 4.29 5.64 -21.57
N ALA A 13 3.22 5.62 -22.36
CA ALA A 13 1.88 5.96 -21.91
C ALA A 13 1.35 4.95 -20.86
N VAL A 14 1.60 3.65 -21.08
CA VAL A 14 1.23 2.59 -20.12
C VAL A 14 1.99 2.76 -18.81
N ILE A 15 3.29 2.98 -18.84
CA ILE A 15 4.11 3.19 -17.64
C ILE A 15 3.60 4.42 -16.88
N LEU A 16 3.40 5.55 -17.55
CA LEU A 16 2.91 6.77 -16.91
C LEU A 16 1.53 6.54 -16.30
N GLY A 17 0.61 5.89 -17.01
CA GLY A 17 -0.72 5.57 -16.49
C GLY A 17 -0.66 4.70 -15.23
N THR A 18 0.20 3.69 -15.23
CA THR A 18 0.41 2.80 -14.07
C THR A 18 0.97 3.56 -12.86
N VAL A 19 1.95 4.44 -13.08
CA VAL A 19 2.53 5.27 -12.01
C VAL A 19 1.49 6.22 -11.43
N VAL A 20 0.72 6.91 -12.28
CA VAL A 20 -0.32 7.85 -11.84
C VAL A 20 -1.43 7.10 -11.05
N ALA A 21 -1.89 5.96 -11.56
CA ALA A 21 -2.87 5.14 -10.84
C ALA A 21 -2.34 4.66 -9.49
N GLY A 22 -1.10 4.20 -9.43
CA GLY A 22 -0.44 3.80 -8.19
C GLY A 22 -0.35 4.93 -7.16
N LEU A 23 -0.01 6.14 -7.61
CA LEU A 23 0.03 7.33 -6.74
C LEU A 23 -1.36 7.68 -6.19
N ILE A 24 -2.39 7.65 -7.03
CA ILE A 24 -3.77 7.93 -6.60
C ILE A 24 -4.21 6.90 -5.55
N ILE A 25 -3.99 5.62 -5.78
CA ILE A 25 -4.32 4.55 -4.84
C ILE A 25 -3.57 4.76 -3.52
N SER A 26 -2.27 5.07 -3.57
CA SER A 26 -1.47 5.33 -2.38
C SER A 26 -1.99 6.53 -1.58
N MET A 27 -2.41 7.60 -2.23
CA MET A 27 -3.04 8.75 -1.57
C MET A 27 -4.34 8.37 -0.86
N VAL A 28 -5.18 7.56 -1.51
CA VAL A 28 -6.44 7.07 -0.91
C VAL A 28 -6.14 6.19 0.30
N ILE A 29 -5.17 5.28 0.22
CA ILE A 29 -4.72 4.44 1.34
C ILE A 29 -4.30 5.31 2.52
N VAL A 30 -3.42 6.28 2.31
CA VAL A 30 -2.93 7.21 3.35
C VAL A 30 -4.09 7.94 4.04
N VAL A 31 -5.07 8.40 3.28
CA VAL A 31 -6.24 9.09 3.85
C VAL A 31 -7.08 8.11 4.69
N VAL A 32 -7.38 6.93 4.18
CA VAL A 32 -8.17 5.90 4.88
C VAL A 32 -7.50 5.52 6.20
N GLU A 33 -6.20 5.23 6.17
CA GLU A 33 -5.44 4.86 7.36
C GLU A 33 -5.30 6.02 8.35
N GLY A 34 -5.01 7.23 7.86
CA GLY A 34 -4.94 8.42 8.72
C GLY A 34 -6.26 8.71 9.42
N VAL A 35 -7.41 8.53 8.73
CA VAL A 35 -8.74 8.64 9.33
C VAL A 35 -8.97 7.49 10.34
N ALA A 36 -8.62 6.26 9.98
CA ALA A 36 -8.73 5.11 10.90
C ALA A 36 -7.91 5.34 12.19
N LEU A 37 -6.65 5.77 12.06
CA LEU A 37 -5.81 6.13 13.21
C LEU A 37 -6.46 7.24 14.06
N ARG A 38 -7.07 8.24 13.44
CA ARG A 38 -7.80 9.30 14.16
C ARG A 38 -9.00 8.75 14.92
N LEU A 39 -9.78 7.86 14.31
CA LEU A 39 -10.94 7.23 14.95
C LEU A 39 -10.53 6.34 16.13
N LEU A 40 -9.38 5.68 16.02
CA LEU A 40 -8.77 4.89 17.10
C LEU A 40 -8.11 5.75 18.18
N ARG A 41 -8.27 7.08 18.12
CA ARG A 41 -7.70 8.05 19.07
C ARG A 41 -6.17 8.00 19.17
N TRP A 42 -5.50 7.57 18.09
CA TRP A 42 -4.04 7.54 18.03
C TRP A 42 -3.44 8.95 18.24
N ALA A 43 -3.94 9.92 17.50
CA ALA A 43 -3.53 11.33 17.58
C ALA A 43 -4.60 12.26 17.01
N GLY A 44 -4.34 13.59 16.94
CA GLY A 44 -5.15 14.53 16.18
C GLY A 44 -5.09 14.23 14.67
N LEU A 45 -6.09 14.67 13.89
CA LEU A 45 -6.25 14.32 12.47
C LEU A 45 -4.96 14.54 11.65
N TRP A 46 -4.40 15.72 11.68
CA TRP A 46 -3.21 16.06 10.90
C TRP A 46 -2.00 15.22 11.27
N ARG A 47 -1.85 14.89 12.56
CA ARG A 47 -0.78 14.03 13.03
C ARG A 47 -1.02 12.57 12.61
N SER A 48 -2.24 12.09 12.65
CA SER A 48 -2.59 10.76 12.16
C SER A 48 -2.35 10.62 10.66
N LEU A 49 -2.69 11.63 9.86
CA LEU A 49 -2.39 11.67 8.43
C LEU A 49 -0.88 11.69 8.18
N ALA A 50 -0.13 12.53 8.90
CA ALA A 50 1.32 12.58 8.77
C ALA A 50 1.98 11.23 9.18
N ASP A 51 1.50 10.59 10.24
CA ASP A 51 1.98 9.29 10.67
C ASP A 51 1.66 8.21 9.63
N SER A 52 0.48 8.23 8.99
CA SER A 52 0.15 7.34 7.89
C SER A 52 1.04 7.56 6.66
N VAL A 53 1.31 8.82 6.26
CA VAL A 53 2.27 9.10 5.17
C VAL A 53 3.63 8.50 5.47
N ILE A 54 4.18 8.78 6.66
CA ILE A 54 5.51 8.30 7.07
C ILE A 54 5.54 6.76 7.09
N ALA A 55 4.50 6.14 7.63
CA ALA A 55 4.36 4.69 7.72
C ALA A 55 4.34 4.04 6.33
N ASN A 56 3.50 4.54 5.43
CA ASN A 56 3.41 4.04 4.05
C ASN A 56 4.71 4.23 3.26
N VAL A 57 5.39 5.37 3.44
CA VAL A 57 6.72 5.60 2.83
C VAL A 57 7.73 4.58 3.36
N ALA A 58 7.74 4.30 4.67
CA ALA A 58 8.63 3.30 5.26
C ALA A 58 8.36 1.90 4.69
N SER A 59 7.09 1.48 4.59
CA SER A 59 6.67 0.23 3.95
C SER A 59 7.13 0.16 2.49
N ALA A 60 6.92 1.22 1.72
CA ALA A 60 7.32 1.27 0.31
C ALA A 60 8.84 1.15 0.13
N VAL A 61 9.63 1.85 0.96
CA VAL A 61 11.09 1.78 0.93
C VAL A 61 11.59 0.38 1.27
N VAL A 62 11.05 -0.25 2.31
CA VAL A 62 11.44 -1.62 2.70
C VAL A 62 11.03 -2.62 1.62
N GLY A 63 9.81 -2.49 1.07
CA GLY A 63 9.33 -3.34 -0.02
C GLY A 63 10.21 -3.24 -1.27
N LEU A 64 10.57 -2.01 -1.67
CA LEU A 64 11.48 -1.78 -2.79
C LEU A 64 12.88 -2.36 -2.52
N ALA A 65 13.42 -2.14 -1.33
CA ALA A 65 14.71 -2.72 -0.94
C ALA A 65 14.68 -4.26 -0.98
N ALA A 66 13.62 -4.88 -0.46
CA ALA A 66 13.44 -6.33 -0.53
C ALA A 66 13.36 -6.83 -1.98
N ALA A 67 12.65 -6.14 -2.86
CA ALA A 67 12.52 -6.48 -4.27
C ALA A 67 13.87 -6.42 -5.01
N ILE A 68 14.73 -5.45 -4.67
CA ILE A 68 16.05 -5.29 -5.29
C ILE A 68 17.07 -6.28 -4.73
N LEU A 69 17.07 -6.47 -3.40
CA LEU A 69 18.14 -7.22 -2.72
C LEU A 69 17.86 -8.72 -2.64
N VAL A 70 16.60 -9.13 -2.79
CA VAL A 70 16.19 -10.54 -2.65
C VAL A 70 15.42 -10.98 -3.90
N PRO A 71 16.09 -11.40 -4.98
CA PRO A 71 15.41 -11.84 -6.21
C PRO A 71 14.36 -12.93 -5.99
N ALA A 72 14.59 -13.85 -5.02
CA ALA A 72 13.62 -14.86 -4.62
C ALA A 72 12.32 -14.27 -4.07
N PHE A 73 12.35 -13.06 -3.53
CA PHE A 73 11.15 -12.34 -3.06
C PHE A 73 10.23 -11.98 -4.22
N LEU A 74 10.77 -11.48 -5.33
CA LEU A 74 9.99 -11.20 -6.53
C LEU A 74 9.40 -12.47 -7.14
N ALA A 75 10.17 -13.56 -7.18
CA ALA A 75 9.67 -14.86 -7.67
C ALA A 75 8.52 -15.37 -6.79
N ALA A 76 8.66 -15.31 -5.47
CA ALA A 76 7.61 -15.72 -4.53
C ALA A 76 6.33 -14.88 -4.69
N ILE A 77 6.45 -13.57 -4.95
CA ILE A 77 5.30 -12.70 -5.23
C ILE A 77 4.62 -13.10 -6.55
N ALA A 78 5.40 -13.38 -7.59
CA ALA A 78 4.87 -13.73 -8.91
C ALA A 78 4.10 -15.06 -8.91
N GLU A 79 4.47 -15.99 -8.03
CA GLU A 79 3.83 -17.31 -7.89
C GLU A 79 2.69 -17.33 -6.87
N ALA A 80 2.60 -16.31 -6.00
CA ALA A 80 1.60 -16.30 -4.94
C ALA A 80 0.20 -15.98 -5.49
N THR A 81 -0.80 -16.67 -4.94
CA THR A 81 -2.19 -16.33 -5.19
C THR A 81 -2.61 -15.06 -4.44
N ALA A 82 -3.72 -14.44 -4.84
CA ALA A 82 -4.15 -13.15 -4.29
C ALA A 82 -4.30 -13.13 -2.75
N LEU A 83 -4.82 -14.21 -2.15
CA LEU A 83 -5.05 -14.25 -0.71
C LEU A 83 -3.76 -14.29 0.12
N PRO A 84 -2.78 -15.18 -0.14
CA PRO A 84 -1.47 -15.12 0.52
C PRO A 84 -0.75 -13.79 0.33
N LEU A 85 -0.82 -13.18 -0.86
CA LEU A 85 -0.24 -11.86 -1.09
C LEU A 85 -0.88 -10.78 -0.21
N LEU A 86 -2.22 -10.76 -0.13
CA LEU A 86 -2.95 -9.82 0.71
C LEU A 86 -2.61 -9.99 2.20
N LEU A 87 -2.60 -11.23 2.69
CA LEU A 87 -2.27 -11.50 4.09
C LEU A 87 -0.80 -11.19 4.39
N GLY A 88 0.11 -11.58 3.51
CA GLY A 88 1.54 -11.31 3.65
C GLY A 88 1.84 -9.82 3.63
N SER A 89 1.26 -9.07 2.68
CA SER A 89 1.41 -7.62 2.62
C SER A 89 0.82 -6.92 3.83
N PHE A 90 -0.35 -7.34 4.31
CA PHE A 90 -0.97 -6.83 5.53
C PHE A 90 -0.08 -7.00 6.76
N LEU A 91 0.45 -8.21 6.97
CA LEU A 91 1.32 -8.48 8.12
C LEU A 91 2.63 -7.70 8.04
N LEU A 92 3.24 -7.70 6.87
CA LEU A 92 4.52 -7.04 6.64
C LEU A 92 4.39 -5.52 6.79
N SER A 93 3.40 -4.90 6.13
CA SER A 93 3.15 -3.46 6.25
C SER A 93 2.86 -3.08 7.69
N THR A 94 1.99 -3.81 8.39
CA THR A 94 1.66 -3.54 9.79
C THR A 94 2.91 -3.49 10.69
N VAL A 95 3.80 -4.47 10.55
CA VAL A 95 5.02 -4.53 11.37
C VAL A 95 5.99 -3.39 11.03
N ILE A 96 6.20 -3.14 9.74
CA ILE A 96 7.11 -2.08 9.27
C ILE A 96 6.59 -0.71 9.70
N GLU A 97 5.32 -0.43 9.48
CA GLU A 97 4.69 0.85 9.75
C GLU A 97 4.61 1.16 11.24
N ALA A 98 4.11 0.19 12.03
CA ALA A 98 4.11 0.32 13.48
C ALA A 98 5.53 0.48 14.03
N GLY A 99 6.50 -0.25 13.49
CA GLY A 99 7.92 -0.16 13.85
C GLY A 99 8.52 1.22 13.53
N ALA A 100 8.29 1.71 12.32
CA ALA A 100 8.77 3.02 11.89
C ALA A 100 8.21 4.15 12.78
N ILE A 101 6.92 4.13 13.04
CA ILE A 101 6.27 5.14 13.87
C ILE A 101 6.66 5.00 15.36
N ALA A 102 6.77 3.77 15.88
CA ALA A 102 7.26 3.55 17.23
C ALA A 102 8.67 4.15 17.42
N LEU A 103 9.56 3.93 16.45
CA LEU A 103 10.92 4.48 16.45
C LEU A 103 10.91 6.01 16.38
N ILE A 104 10.21 6.58 15.43
CA ILE A 104 10.17 8.04 15.19
C ILE A 104 9.51 8.78 16.36
N ARG A 105 8.42 8.22 16.89
CA ARG A 105 7.67 8.81 18.00
C ARG A 105 8.20 8.43 19.37
N ARG A 106 9.21 7.58 19.43
CA ARG A 106 9.81 7.03 20.66
C ARG A 106 8.75 6.41 21.60
N ARG A 107 7.81 5.66 20.98
CA ARG A 107 6.76 4.92 21.69
C ARG A 107 7.07 3.43 21.71
N PRO A 108 6.60 2.69 22.73
CA PRO A 108 6.69 1.24 22.69
C PRO A 108 5.97 0.66 21.47
N LEU A 109 6.59 -0.29 20.77
CA LEU A 109 6.02 -0.94 19.58
C LEU A 109 4.62 -1.51 19.85
N ARG A 110 4.40 -2.09 21.02
CA ARG A 110 3.10 -2.65 21.43
C ARG A 110 1.95 -1.64 21.40
N GLU A 111 2.23 -0.34 21.60
CA GLU A 111 1.21 0.70 21.53
C GLU A 111 0.86 1.07 20.10
N ALA A 112 1.80 0.91 19.16
CA ALA A 112 1.60 1.22 17.76
C ALA A 112 0.97 0.04 16.98
N LEU A 113 1.28 -1.20 17.33
CA LEU A 113 0.83 -2.39 16.59
C LEU A 113 -0.69 -2.46 16.42
N GLY A 114 -1.47 -2.29 17.47
CA GLY A 114 -2.94 -2.36 17.38
C GLY A 114 -3.55 -1.30 16.46
N PRO A 115 -3.29 0.00 16.67
CA PRO A 115 -3.78 1.06 15.79
C PRO A 115 -3.35 0.90 14.34
N PHE A 116 -2.09 0.53 14.05
CA PHE A 116 -1.60 0.34 12.69
C PHE A 116 -2.15 -0.94 12.05
N ALA A 117 -2.32 -2.03 12.80
CA ALA A 117 -3.02 -3.22 12.29
C ALA A 117 -4.46 -2.90 11.86
N ALA A 118 -5.20 -2.14 12.67
CA ALA A 118 -6.56 -1.76 12.32
C ALA A 118 -6.62 -0.77 11.14
N ALA A 119 -5.67 0.17 11.04
CA ALA A 119 -5.57 1.10 9.92
C ALA A 119 -5.24 0.35 8.61
N ASN A 120 -4.25 -0.54 8.63
CA ASN A 120 -3.90 -1.41 7.50
C ASN A 120 -5.05 -2.35 7.11
N ALA A 121 -5.81 -2.89 8.08
CA ALA A 121 -6.99 -3.69 7.77
C ALA A 121 -8.04 -2.88 6.99
N ALA A 122 -8.26 -1.62 7.35
CA ALA A 122 -9.20 -0.75 6.64
C ALA A 122 -8.77 -0.51 5.18
N SER A 123 -7.48 -0.23 4.92
CA SER A 123 -6.95 -0.05 3.57
C SER A 123 -6.98 -1.36 2.76
N HIS A 124 -6.66 -2.50 3.36
CA HIS A 124 -6.72 -3.80 2.69
C HIS A 124 -8.14 -4.24 2.33
N VAL A 125 -9.13 -3.96 3.19
CA VAL A 125 -10.56 -4.17 2.86
C VAL A 125 -10.97 -3.30 1.68
N LEU A 126 -10.54 -2.05 1.63
CA LEU A 126 -10.78 -1.18 0.48
C LEU A 126 -10.17 -1.73 -0.81
N ILE A 127 -8.91 -2.15 -0.77
CA ILE A 127 -8.21 -2.74 -1.93
C ILE A 127 -8.96 -3.99 -2.40
N LEU A 128 -9.35 -4.87 -1.48
CA LEU A 128 -10.12 -6.07 -1.82
C LEU A 128 -11.45 -5.73 -2.49
N ALA A 129 -12.18 -4.75 -1.96
CA ALA A 129 -13.43 -4.29 -2.55
C ALA A 129 -13.23 -3.75 -3.99
N LEU A 130 -12.16 -2.98 -4.22
CA LEU A 130 -11.81 -2.47 -5.55
C LEU A 130 -11.47 -3.62 -6.53
N ILE A 131 -10.72 -4.61 -6.11
CA ILE A 131 -10.38 -5.78 -6.95
C ILE A 131 -11.66 -6.55 -7.34
N LEU A 132 -12.55 -6.80 -6.38
CA LEU A 132 -13.79 -7.54 -6.64
C LEU A 132 -14.73 -6.78 -7.58
N THR A 133 -14.85 -5.47 -7.44
CA THR A 133 -15.69 -4.64 -8.32
C THR A 133 -15.10 -4.53 -9.72
N ALA A 134 -13.79 -4.38 -9.87
CA ALA A 134 -13.13 -4.34 -11.17
C ALA A 134 -13.27 -5.69 -11.91
N GLY A 135 -13.15 -6.82 -11.20
CA GLY A 135 -13.31 -8.15 -11.78
C GLY A 135 -14.73 -8.41 -12.31
N SER A 136 -15.75 -7.89 -11.63
CA SER A 136 -17.16 -8.04 -12.06
C SER A 136 -17.51 -7.20 -13.29
N ALA A 137 -16.88 -6.05 -13.48
CA ALA A 137 -17.11 -5.19 -14.63
C ALA A 137 -16.52 -5.73 -15.95
N GLY A 138 -15.53 -6.60 -15.88
CA GLY A 138 -14.90 -7.22 -17.07
C GLY A 138 -15.61 -8.49 -17.57
N SER A 139 -16.64 -8.98 -16.86
CA SER A 139 -17.39 -10.20 -17.20
C SER A 139 -18.78 -9.95 -17.77
N ALA A 140 -19.16 -8.69 -17.96
CA ALA A 140 -20.42 -8.27 -18.60
C ALA A 140 -20.17 -7.78 -20.03
#